data_7df2b8d16c41704406f51fbb1b39d9e2
#
_entry.id   7df2b8d16c41704406f51fbb1b39d9e2
#
_cell.length_a   1.000
_cell.length_b   1.000
_cell.length_c   1.000
_cell.angle_alpha   90.00
_cell.angle_beta   90.00
_cell.angle_gamma   90.00
#
_symmetry.space_group_name_H-M   'P 1'
#
loop_
_entity.id
_entity.type
_entity.pdbx_description
1 polymer ?
#
loop_
_entity_poly.entity_id
_entity_poly.type
_entity_poly.pdbx_seq_one_letter_code
_entity_poly.pdbx_strand_id
1 'polypeptide(L)'
;MTTIMNTDLIVQRIGRWYPGDLAFIEALEYRCSGVDQTAQLCLKARFQRRDTAKHGWPDVRAPFIKVTMRFFGVTNLQLKAFGMTPKQIAGFDIRDVSERSLEGVKFMVEDYENNQISFDCAEVVIEEVNL
;
A
#
# COMPACT_ATOMS: atom_id res chain seq x y z
N MET A 1 5.12 8.41 17.95
CA MET A 1 4.38 7.45 17.10
C MET A 1 4.18 8.05 15.70
N THR A 2 4.55 7.31 14.68
CA THR A 2 4.42 7.77 13.31
C THR A 2 3.05 7.38 12.76
N THR A 3 2.39 8.29 12.08
CA THR A 3 1.02 8.09 11.59
C THR A 3 0.99 8.03 10.07
N ILE A 4 0.20 7.10 9.53
CA ILE A 4 -0.12 7.09 8.10
C ILE A 4 -1.06 8.26 7.84
N MET A 5 -0.71 9.13 6.89
CA MET A 5 -1.45 10.37 6.65
C MET A 5 -2.64 10.15 5.73
N ASN A 6 -3.75 10.82 6.06
CA ASN A 6 -4.95 10.89 5.24
C ASN A 6 -5.72 9.58 5.09
N THR A 7 -5.61 8.67 6.05
CA THR A 7 -6.39 7.43 6.03
C THR A 7 -7.90 7.69 6.08
N ASP A 8 -8.32 8.85 6.59
CA ASP A 8 -9.72 9.27 6.61
C ASP A 8 -10.35 9.30 5.22
N LEU A 9 -9.56 9.54 4.16
CA LEU A 9 -10.06 9.51 2.79
C LEU A 9 -10.60 8.12 2.41
N ILE A 10 -9.99 7.07 2.93
CA ILE A 10 -10.44 5.69 2.72
C ILE A 10 -11.61 5.38 3.65
N VAL A 11 -11.52 5.80 4.92
CA VAL A 11 -12.60 5.57 5.90
C VAL A 11 -13.92 6.18 5.42
N GLN A 12 -13.87 7.35 4.81
CA GLN A 12 -15.08 8.02 4.29
C GLN A 12 -15.76 7.24 3.16
N ARG A 13 -15.01 6.40 2.45
CA ARG A 13 -15.53 5.67 1.30
C ARG A 13 -15.99 4.26 1.63
N ILE A 14 -15.21 3.54 2.45
CA ILE A 14 -15.50 2.13 2.74
C ILE A 14 -15.62 1.84 4.23
N GLY A 15 -15.57 2.87 5.07
CA GLY A 15 -15.91 2.75 6.49
C GLY A 15 -14.77 2.32 7.40
N ARG A 16 -13.59 2.00 6.86
CA ARG A 16 -12.43 1.62 7.68
C ARG A 16 -11.11 1.82 6.92
N TRP A 17 -10.04 1.95 7.67
CA TRP A 17 -8.69 1.82 7.16
C TRP A 17 -8.14 0.45 7.56
N TYR A 18 -7.88 -0.38 6.58
CA TYR A 18 -7.26 -1.68 6.80
C TYR A 18 -6.39 -2.01 5.58
N PRO A 19 -5.06 -2.14 5.75
CA PRO A 19 -4.18 -2.40 4.60
C PRO A 19 -4.54 -3.69 3.84
N GLY A 20 -5.05 -4.70 4.54
CA GLY A 20 -5.48 -5.95 3.92
C GLY A 20 -6.65 -5.83 2.96
N ASP A 21 -7.33 -4.69 2.92
CA ASP A 21 -8.38 -4.40 1.94
C ASP A 21 -7.83 -4.04 0.57
N LEU A 22 -6.52 -3.83 0.43
CA LEU A 22 -5.89 -3.65 -0.87
C LEU A 22 -6.00 -4.94 -1.66
N ALA A 23 -6.74 -4.89 -2.78
CA ALA A 23 -7.03 -6.06 -3.59
C ALA A 23 -6.12 -6.18 -4.80
N PHE A 24 -5.87 -5.06 -5.49
CA PHE A 24 -5.05 -5.04 -6.70
C PHE A 24 -4.10 -3.87 -6.68
N ILE A 25 -2.88 -4.09 -7.22
CA ILE A 25 -1.96 -3.02 -7.58
C ILE A 25 -2.04 -2.84 -9.08
N GLU A 26 -2.47 -1.66 -9.53
CA GLU A 26 -2.64 -1.36 -10.95
C GLU A 26 -1.39 -0.70 -11.54
N ALA A 27 -0.69 0.10 -10.74
CA ALA A 27 0.50 0.80 -11.20
C ALA A 27 1.45 1.04 -10.04
N LEU A 28 2.72 1.05 -10.35
CA LEU A 28 3.77 1.27 -9.39
C LEU A 28 4.85 2.13 -10.05
N GLU A 29 5.23 3.21 -9.39
CA GLU A 29 6.30 4.09 -9.87
C GLU A 29 7.32 4.27 -8.76
N TYR A 30 8.55 3.91 -9.03
CA TYR A 30 9.66 4.06 -8.10
C TYR A 30 10.61 5.13 -8.63
N ARG A 31 10.91 6.12 -7.79
CA ARG A 31 11.81 7.22 -8.14
C ARG A 31 12.88 7.39 -7.08
N CYS A 32 14.13 7.53 -7.54
CA CYS A 32 15.25 7.90 -6.68
C CYS A 32 15.66 9.32 -6.99
N SER A 33 15.83 10.15 -5.95
CA SER A 33 16.45 11.44 -6.11
C SER A 33 17.97 11.30 -6.00
N GLY A 34 18.70 11.73 -7.02
CA GLY A 34 20.15 11.69 -7.00
C GLY A 34 20.79 12.75 -6.12
N VAL A 35 20.02 13.77 -5.71
CA VAL A 35 20.55 14.90 -4.95
C VAL A 35 20.57 14.60 -3.45
N ASP A 36 19.46 14.10 -2.91
CA ASP A 36 19.34 13.83 -1.47
C ASP A 36 19.29 12.33 -1.15
N GLN A 37 19.49 11.48 -2.14
CA GLN A 37 19.54 10.03 -2.01
C GLN A 37 18.26 9.44 -1.38
N THR A 38 17.12 10.10 -1.57
CA THR A 38 15.83 9.59 -1.12
C THR A 38 15.13 8.84 -2.24
N ALA A 39 14.29 7.90 -1.88
CA ALA A 39 13.49 7.15 -2.83
C ALA A 39 12.03 7.25 -2.47
N GLN A 40 11.18 7.34 -3.50
CA GLN A 40 9.73 7.39 -3.36
C GLN A 40 9.09 6.29 -4.17
N LEU A 41 8.01 5.74 -3.64
CA LEU A 41 7.20 4.75 -4.34
C LEU A 41 5.77 5.23 -4.37
N CYS A 42 5.18 5.27 -5.55
CA CYS A 42 3.77 5.60 -5.72
C CYS A 42 3.03 4.34 -6.17
N LEU A 43 2.02 3.94 -5.42
CA LEU A 43 1.14 2.82 -5.76
C LEU A 43 -0.22 3.35 -6.14
N LYS A 44 -0.74 2.87 -7.28
CA LYS A 44 -2.15 3.02 -7.61
C LYS A 44 -2.80 1.66 -7.42
N ALA A 45 -3.73 1.60 -6.49
CA ALA A 45 -4.31 0.35 -6.03
C ALA A 45 -5.83 0.43 -6.00
N ARG A 46 -6.46 -0.73 -5.97
CA ARG A 46 -7.89 -0.85 -5.76
C ARG A 46 -8.14 -1.51 -4.42
N PHE A 47 -9.00 -0.89 -3.63
CA PHE A 47 -9.40 -1.37 -2.31
C PHE A 47 -10.86 -1.79 -2.31
N GLN A 48 -11.14 -2.84 -1.55
CA GLN A 48 -12.48 -3.33 -1.31
C GLN A 48 -12.52 -3.96 0.07
N ARG A 49 -13.58 -3.72 0.83
CA ARG A 49 -13.68 -4.33 2.16
C ARG A 49 -13.72 -5.84 2.04
N ARG A 50 -12.74 -6.48 2.65
CA ARG A 50 -12.58 -7.93 2.63
C ARG A 50 -13.63 -8.63 3.49
N ASP A 51 -14.00 -8.01 4.62
CA ASP A 51 -14.92 -8.59 5.59
C ASP A 51 -16.38 -8.61 5.14
N THR A 52 -16.71 -7.84 4.09
CA THR A 52 -18.09 -7.77 3.58
C THR A 52 -18.26 -8.55 2.26
N ALA A 53 -17.22 -9.18 1.75
CA ALA A 53 -17.28 -9.93 0.51
C ALA A 53 -18.11 -11.22 0.70
N LYS A 54 -19.17 -11.38 -0.11
CA LYS A 54 -20.10 -12.50 0.00
C LYS A 54 -19.73 -13.70 -0.87
N HIS A 55 -19.03 -13.46 -1.97
CA HIS A 55 -18.72 -14.47 -2.98
C HIS A 55 -17.23 -14.67 -3.17
N GLY A 56 -16.49 -14.50 -2.09
CA GLY A 56 -15.03 -14.51 -2.13
C GLY A 56 -14.46 -13.12 -2.30
N TRP A 57 -13.22 -12.98 -1.96
CA TRP A 57 -12.53 -11.70 -2.03
C TRP A 57 -11.29 -11.82 -2.91
N PRO A 58 -11.03 -10.87 -3.81
CA PRO A 58 -11.89 -9.72 -4.11
C PRO A 58 -13.14 -10.14 -4.88
N ASP A 59 -14.23 -9.42 -4.63
CA ASP A 59 -15.48 -9.63 -5.33
C ASP A 59 -15.53 -8.72 -6.55
N VAL A 60 -15.27 -9.27 -7.73
CA VAL A 60 -15.20 -8.49 -8.97
C VAL A 60 -16.54 -7.92 -9.42
N ARG A 61 -17.64 -8.35 -8.80
CA ARG A 61 -18.98 -7.83 -9.09
C ARG A 61 -19.32 -6.62 -8.22
N ALA A 62 -18.57 -6.39 -7.16
CA ALA A 62 -18.78 -5.26 -6.26
C ALA A 62 -17.85 -4.10 -6.61
N PRO A 63 -18.21 -2.87 -6.25
CA PRO A 63 -17.38 -1.72 -6.58
C PRO A 63 -16.07 -1.72 -5.79
N PHE A 64 -15.02 -1.17 -6.42
CA PHE A 64 -13.74 -0.90 -5.80
C PHE A 64 -13.54 0.61 -5.71
N ILE A 65 -12.78 1.04 -4.71
CA ILE A 65 -12.26 2.41 -4.71
C ILE A 65 -10.83 2.38 -5.26
N LYS A 66 -10.45 3.45 -5.96
CA LYS A 66 -9.09 3.64 -6.45
C LYS A 66 -8.34 4.51 -5.48
N VAL A 67 -7.18 4.04 -5.04
CA VAL A 67 -6.38 4.72 -4.02
C VAL A 67 -4.98 4.95 -4.57
N THR A 68 -4.51 6.18 -4.45
CA THR A 68 -3.12 6.52 -4.74
C THR A 68 -2.39 6.69 -3.41
N MET A 69 -1.37 5.88 -3.20
CA MET A 69 -0.56 5.87 -1.98
C MET A 69 0.87 6.24 -2.34
N ARG A 70 1.47 7.09 -1.54
CA ARG A 70 2.87 7.47 -1.72
C ARG A 70 3.66 7.10 -0.47
N PHE A 71 4.81 6.49 -0.71
CA PHE A 71 5.74 6.07 0.34
C PHE A 71 7.04 6.85 0.16
N PHE A 72 7.54 7.44 1.24
CA PHE A 72 8.76 8.25 1.24
C PHE A 72 9.86 7.54 2.02
N GLY A 73 11.11 7.74 1.59
CA GLY A 73 12.25 7.13 2.26
C GLY A 73 12.27 5.62 2.08
N VAL A 74 11.96 5.15 0.87
CA VAL A 74 11.86 3.72 0.56
C VAL A 74 13.24 3.09 0.49
N THR A 75 13.41 1.97 1.19
CA THR A 75 14.62 1.15 1.15
C THR A 75 14.23 -0.33 1.04
N ASN A 76 15.18 -1.14 0.59
CA ASN A 76 15.02 -2.61 0.51
C ASN A 76 13.82 -3.04 -0.34
N LEU A 77 13.55 -2.33 -1.44
CA LEU A 77 12.44 -2.68 -2.32
C LEU A 77 12.69 -3.99 -3.04
N GLN A 78 11.75 -4.92 -2.91
CA GLN A 78 11.75 -6.19 -3.61
C GLN A 78 10.40 -6.37 -4.30
N LEU A 79 10.44 -6.70 -5.58
CA LEU A 79 9.27 -6.95 -6.41
C LEU A 79 9.43 -8.29 -7.12
N LYS A 80 8.37 -9.09 -7.09
CA LYS A 80 8.36 -10.39 -7.77
C LYS A 80 7.07 -10.54 -8.57
N ALA A 81 7.17 -11.15 -9.74
CA ALA A 81 6.02 -11.56 -10.55
C ALA A 81 5.09 -10.42 -10.96
N PHE A 82 5.60 -9.18 -11.07
CA PHE A 82 4.82 -8.06 -11.61
C PHE A 82 4.85 -8.11 -13.12
N GLY A 83 3.65 -8.12 -13.73
CA GLY A 83 3.47 -8.17 -15.17
C GLY A 83 2.69 -6.99 -15.70
N MET A 84 2.04 -7.17 -16.85
CA MET A 84 1.32 -6.11 -17.54
C MET A 84 -0.14 -5.95 -17.09
N THR A 85 -0.65 -6.89 -16.31
CA THR A 85 -2.03 -6.84 -15.79
C THR A 85 -2.01 -6.40 -14.33
N PRO A 86 -3.14 -5.87 -13.82
CA PRO A 86 -3.23 -5.54 -12.41
C PRO A 86 -2.90 -6.76 -11.56
N LYS A 87 -2.07 -6.55 -10.53
CA LYS A 87 -1.61 -7.63 -9.68
C LYS A 87 -2.53 -7.79 -8.49
N GLN A 88 -3.16 -8.95 -8.36
CA GLN A 88 -3.94 -9.27 -7.18
C GLN A 88 -3.01 -9.50 -6.00
N ILE A 89 -3.28 -8.83 -4.91
CA ILE A 89 -2.50 -8.94 -3.67
C ILE A 89 -3.43 -9.43 -2.57
N ALA A 90 -3.01 -10.47 -1.88
CA ALA A 90 -3.67 -10.91 -0.65
C ALA A 90 -2.67 -10.75 0.49
N GLY A 91 -3.14 -10.23 1.62
CA GLY A 91 -2.27 -10.08 2.78
C GLY A 91 -1.34 -8.88 2.75
N PHE A 92 -1.75 -7.81 2.07
CA PHE A 92 -0.99 -6.55 2.11
C PHE A 92 -1.04 -5.97 3.52
N ASP A 93 0.11 -5.60 4.04
CA ASP A 93 0.23 -5.07 5.40
C ASP A 93 1.22 -3.92 5.47
N ILE A 94 0.93 -2.96 6.34
CA ILE A 94 1.80 -1.84 6.65
C ILE A 94 1.96 -1.84 8.16
N ARG A 95 3.15 -2.24 8.64
CA ARG A 95 3.42 -2.31 10.07
C ARG A 95 4.22 -1.13 10.53
N ASP A 96 3.76 -0.50 11.62
CA ASP A 96 4.50 0.56 12.28
C ASP A 96 5.63 -0.07 13.10
N VAL A 97 6.86 0.22 12.71
CA VAL A 97 8.06 -0.27 13.41
C VAL A 97 8.88 0.88 13.98
N SER A 98 8.26 2.06 14.16
CA SER A 98 8.94 3.25 14.66
C SER A 98 9.59 3.03 16.02
N GLU A 99 9.05 2.13 16.85
CA GLU A 99 9.59 1.81 18.17
C GLU A 99 10.89 1.00 18.12
N ARG A 100 11.22 0.41 16.96
CA ARG A 100 12.45 -0.38 16.83
C ARG A 100 13.71 0.47 16.68
N SER A 101 13.57 1.79 16.63
CA SER A 101 14.70 2.74 16.53
C SER A 101 15.61 2.48 15.33
N LEU A 102 15.06 1.97 14.23
CA LEU A 102 15.79 1.80 12.98
C LEU A 102 15.93 3.15 12.29
N GLU A 103 17.13 3.48 11.84
CA GLU A 103 17.38 4.77 11.21
C GLU A 103 16.59 4.87 9.89
N GLY A 104 15.75 5.91 9.80
CA GLY A 104 14.97 6.18 8.59
C GLY A 104 13.85 5.20 8.30
N VAL A 105 13.66 4.18 9.14
CA VAL A 105 12.61 3.18 8.92
C VAL A 105 11.53 3.34 9.99
N LYS A 106 10.31 3.68 9.57
CA LYS A 106 9.15 3.80 10.45
C LYS A 106 8.09 2.75 10.14
N PHE A 107 8.06 2.27 8.90
CA PHE A 107 7.09 1.28 8.45
C PHE A 107 7.77 0.18 7.66
N MET A 108 7.26 -1.03 7.81
CA MET A 108 7.58 -2.17 6.96
C MET A 108 6.32 -2.55 6.20
N VAL A 109 6.45 -2.61 4.87
CA VAL A 109 5.34 -2.89 3.96
C VAL A 109 5.59 -4.20 3.26
N GLU A 110 4.61 -5.09 3.26
CA GLU A 110 4.77 -6.40 2.60
C GLU A 110 3.41 -7.02 2.29
N ASP A 111 3.40 -7.92 1.31
CA ASP A 111 2.31 -8.88 1.20
C ASP A 111 2.80 -10.20 1.80
N TYR A 112 2.30 -10.54 2.97
CA TYR A 112 2.82 -11.69 3.73
C TYR A 112 2.35 -13.04 3.17
N GLU A 113 1.36 -13.05 2.28
CA GLU A 113 0.88 -14.33 1.72
C GLU A 113 1.74 -14.81 0.56
N ASN A 114 2.21 -13.91 -0.31
CA ASN A 114 2.90 -14.31 -1.53
C ASN A 114 4.28 -13.68 -1.72
N ASN A 115 4.69 -12.75 -0.87
CA ASN A 115 5.98 -12.05 -0.96
C ASN A 115 6.24 -11.42 -2.33
N GLN A 116 5.22 -10.84 -2.94
CA GLN A 116 5.34 -10.22 -4.25
C GLN A 116 5.90 -8.82 -4.18
N ILE A 117 5.66 -8.13 -3.06
CA ILE A 117 6.17 -6.79 -2.81
C ILE A 117 6.60 -6.70 -1.34
N SER A 118 7.76 -6.11 -1.11
CA SER A 118 8.19 -5.76 0.24
C SER A 118 9.15 -4.59 0.20
N PHE A 119 9.06 -3.71 1.18
CA PHE A 119 10.00 -2.59 1.35
C PHE A 119 9.84 -1.97 2.72
N ASP A 120 10.82 -1.14 3.09
CA ASP A 120 10.78 -0.31 4.29
C ASP A 120 10.61 1.13 3.85
N CYS A 121 10.00 1.97 4.70
CA CYS A 121 9.86 3.40 4.39
C CYS A 121 9.76 4.24 5.66
N ALA A 122 9.89 5.56 5.48
CA ALA A 122 9.81 6.52 6.59
C ALA A 122 8.42 7.13 6.74
N GLU A 123 7.69 7.32 5.63
CA GLU A 123 6.38 7.97 5.65
C GLU A 123 5.45 7.30 4.66
N VAL A 124 4.15 7.31 5.00
CA VAL A 124 3.08 6.81 4.14
C VAL A 124 1.99 7.87 4.06
N VAL A 125 1.58 8.23 2.85
CA VAL A 125 0.55 9.22 2.60
C VAL A 125 -0.48 8.66 1.63
N ILE A 126 -1.75 8.74 2.00
CA ILE A 126 -2.85 8.50 1.07
C ILE A 126 -3.07 9.82 0.33
N GLU A 127 -2.77 9.87 -0.97
CA GLU A 127 -2.84 11.11 -1.74
C GLU A 127 -4.22 11.35 -2.33
N GLU A 128 -4.87 10.31 -2.84
CA GLU A 128 -6.11 10.46 -3.57
C GLU A 128 -6.94 9.19 -3.44
N VAL A 129 -8.25 9.37 -3.33
CA VAL A 129 -9.21 8.26 -3.31
C VAL A 129 -10.35 8.61 -4.25
N ASN A 130 -10.62 7.73 -5.23
CA ASN A 130 -11.66 7.88 -6.23
C ASN A 130 -12.55 6.63 -6.29
N LEU A 131 -13.73 6.80 -6.79
CA LEU A 131 -14.63 5.68 -7.05
C LEU A 131 -14.35 5.02 -8.40
#